data_fd8e8ba556cc2c029fdfe8482c209a99
#
_entry.id   fd8e8ba556cc2c029fdfe8482c209a99
#
_cell.length_a   1.000
_cell.length_b   1.000
_cell.length_c   1.000
_cell.angle_alpha   90.00
_cell.angle_beta   90.00
_cell.angle_gamma   90.00
#
_symmetry.space_group_name_H-M   'P 1'
#
loop_
_entity.id
_entity.type
_entity.pdbx_description
1 polymer ?
#
loop_
_entity_poly.entity_id
_entity_poly.type
_entity_poly.pdbx_seq_one_letter_code
_entity_poly.pdbx_strand_id
1 'polypeptide(L)'
;MKRFRIKKIIILFTLIIFAYTSTIYANPDYATANASSTKIKGSEVLVIGDSFLAMSHDITRRLEYHAKNAGILDQNDSFRDLSVSGTMLSGGISPNIPTQYQNGINAGTVKYVIMDGGGNDCIGGNVNSAVAAARSLFEQMARNNGIKVFYLFYPDPVGGLAGMLKPNLDIMRPQIQQLVTNSTNPEAYFLDLRPAFEGNYSRYIMSDGIHPTTEGSNAAADAIWAEMQRVGFFETAQTINYGDCNNDGVVDALDLFILKKHVMEPGSAYNDYMDLNVDNEINALDLAIMKQYILKIINVLPLR
;
A
#
# COMPACT_ATOMS: atom_id res chain seq x y z
N MET A 1 21.21 -91.90 20.50
CA MET A 1 20.97 -90.71 19.74
C MET A 1 19.59 -90.15 20.06
N LYS A 2 19.51 -89.12 20.90
CA LYS A 2 18.26 -88.49 21.32
C LYS A 2 18.02 -87.21 20.47
N ARG A 3 16.92 -87.15 19.71
CA ARG A 3 16.48 -86.05 18.91
C ARG A 3 15.78 -85.04 19.84
N PHE A 4 16.36 -83.86 19.98
CA PHE A 4 15.70 -82.71 20.63
C PHE A 4 14.70 -82.08 19.64
N ARG A 5 13.44 -82.03 20.02
CA ARG A 5 12.39 -81.27 19.32
C ARG A 5 12.36 -79.84 19.91
N ILE A 6 12.70 -78.90 19.08
CA ILE A 6 12.56 -77.49 19.39
C ILE A 6 11.08 -77.10 19.18
N LYS A 7 10.38 -76.74 20.23
CA LYS A 7 9.05 -76.16 20.18
C LYS A 7 9.20 -74.70 19.74
N LYS A 8 8.62 -74.38 18.59
CA LYS A 8 8.46 -72.99 18.17
C LYS A 8 7.40 -72.34 19.02
N ILE A 9 7.79 -71.36 19.86
CA ILE A 9 6.89 -70.46 20.54
C ILE A 9 6.58 -69.34 19.55
N ILE A 10 5.33 -69.29 19.06
CA ILE A 10 4.82 -68.17 18.30
C ILE A 10 4.36 -67.11 19.31
N ILE A 11 5.13 -66.05 19.45
CA ILE A 11 4.71 -64.88 20.19
C ILE A 11 3.81 -64.05 19.26
N LEU A 12 2.52 -64.05 19.56
CA LEU A 12 1.51 -63.22 18.91
C LEU A 12 1.65 -61.81 19.45
N PHE A 13 2.29 -60.90 18.68
CA PHE A 13 2.28 -59.47 18.98
C PHE A 13 0.95 -58.94 18.55
N THR A 14 0.04 -58.73 19.47
CA THR A 14 -1.18 -57.92 19.27
C THR A 14 -0.79 -56.47 19.19
N LEU A 15 -0.74 -55.94 17.98
CA LEU A 15 -0.57 -54.49 17.74
C LEU A 15 -1.89 -53.80 18.14
N ILE A 16 -1.95 -53.22 19.32
CA ILE A 16 -3.04 -52.31 19.71
C ILE A 16 -2.74 -50.97 19.00
N ILE A 17 -3.37 -50.74 17.87
CA ILE A 17 -3.41 -49.44 17.23
C ILE A 17 -4.40 -48.60 18.05
N PHE A 18 -3.84 -47.75 18.95
CA PHE A 18 -4.60 -46.64 19.52
C PHE A 18 -4.82 -45.63 18.37
N ALA A 19 -5.98 -45.71 17.74
CA ALA A 19 -6.47 -44.64 16.88
C ALA A 19 -6.79 -43.45 17.82
N TYR A 20 -5.82 -42.56 17.98
CA TYR A 20 -6.12 -41.23 18.47
C TYR A 20 -6.98 -40.53 17.40
N THR A 21 -8.29 -40.64 17.54
CA THR A 21 -9.18 -39.63 16.91
C THR A 21 -8.96 -38.33 17.64
N SER A 22 -8.05 -37.51 17.11
CA SER A 22 -8.01 -36.11 17.43
C SER A 22 -9.32 -35.51 16.93
N THR A 23 -10.33 -35.47 17.78
CA THR A 23 -11.43 -34.51 17.61
C THR A 23 -10.76 -33.14 17.70
N ILE A 24 -10.53 -32.56 16.53
CA ILE A 24 -10.28 -31.13 16.41
C ILE A 24 -11.57 -30.49 16.92
N TYR A 25 -11.57 -30.11 18.20
CA TYR A 25 -12.50 -29.09 18.64
C TYR A 25 -12.09 -27.85 17.85
N ALA A 26 -12.75 -27.60 16.73
CA ALA A 26 -12.78 -26.30 16.14
C ALA A 26 -13.42 -25.41 17.23
N ASN A 27 -12.57 -24.68 17.94
CA ASN A 27 -13.02 -23.64 18.84
C ASN A 27 -13.65 -22.56 17.94
N PRO A 28 -14.95 -22.36 17.93
CA PRO A 28 -15.61 -21.39 17.05
C PRO A 28 -15.24 -19.95 17.38
N ASP A 29 -14.47 -19.71 18.44
CA ASP A 29 -14.08 -18.39 18.92
C ASP A 29 -12.66 -17.96 18.52
N TYR A 30 -11.92 -18.76 17.72
CA TYR A 30 -10.88 -18.20 16.87
C TYR A 30 -11.55 -17.63 15.61
N ALA A 31 -12.53 -16.77 15.81
CA ALA A 31 -12.81 -15.73 14.86
C ALA A 31 -11.45 -15.06 14.62
N THR A 32 -10.92 -15.20 13.42
CA THR A 32 -9.87 -14.37 12.89
C THR A 32 -10.12 -12.97 13.45
N ALA A 33 -9.35 -12.55 14.46
CA ALA A 33 -9.23 -11.17 14.80
C ALA A 33 -8.73 -10.55 13.49
N ASN A 34 -9.67 -10.07 12.68
CA ASN A 34 -9.35 -9.23 11.57
C ASN A 34 -8.53 -8.13 12.19
N ALA A 35 -7.25 -8.08 11.84
CA ALA A 35 -6.49 -6.88 12.04
C ALA A 35 -7.41 -5.78 11.56
N SER A 36 -7.89 -4.96 12.47
CA SER A 36 -8.70 -3.80 12.14
C SER A 36 -7.74 -2.86 11.43
N SER A 37 -7.47 -3.13 10.15
CA SER A 37 -6.85 -2.14 9.29
C SER A 37 -7.79 -0.95 9.41
N THR A 38 -7.31 0.13 10.00
CA THR A 38 -8.08 1.35 10.10
C THR A 38 -8.41 1.75 8.67
N LYS A 39 -9.67 1.53 8.27
CA LYS A 39 -10.12 1.87 6.93
C LYS A 39 -9.84 3.34 6.69
N ILE A 40 -9.38 3.66 5.49
CA ILE A 40 -9.29 5.04 5.04
C ILE A 40 -10.70 5.57 4.77
N LYS A 41 -10.86 6.87 4.92
CA LYS A 41 -12.05 7.56 4.43
C LYS A 41 -11.79 8.02 3.01
N GLY A 42 -12.67 7.67 2.07
CA GLY A 42 -12.54 8.11 0.68
C GLY A 42 -12.51 9.63 0.57
N SER A 43 -13.22 10.34 1.45
CA SER A 43 -13.16 11.80 1.56
C SER A 43 -11.77 12.37 1.93
N GLU A 44 -10.85 11.55 2.43
CA GLU A 44 -9.46 11.94 2.72
C GLU A 44 -8.49 11.62 1.58
N VAL A 45 -8.96 10.93 0.52
CA VAL A 45 -8.22 10.64 -0.71
C VAL A 45 -8.62 11.62 -1.80
N LEU A 46 -7.68 12.41 -2.26
CA LEU A 46 -7.87 13.40 -3.31
C LEU A 46 -7.19 12.92 -4.60
N VAL A 47 -7.94 12.83 -5.68
CA VAL A 47 -7.42 12.56 -7.02
C VAL A 47 -7.41 13.88 -7.80
N ILE A 48 -6.25 14.28 -8.32
CA ILE A 48 -6.07 15.50 -9.12
C ILE A 48 -5.22 15.18 -10.34
N GLY A 49 -5.41 15.95 -11.39
CA GLY A 49 -4.63 15.74 -12.60
C GLY A 49 -5.29 16.24 -13.86
N ASP A 50 -4.77 15.76 -14.99
CA ASP A 50 -5.26 16.12 -16.30
C ASP A 50 -6.13 15.02 -16.95
N SER A 51 -6.19 15.01 -18.28
CA SER A 51 -7.09 14.10 -19.01
C SER A 51 -6.78 12.63 -18.87
N PHE A 52 -5.57 12.25 -18.47
CA PHE A 52 -5.23 10.85 -18.30
C PHE A 52 -6.02 10.22 -17.15
N LEU A 53 -6.24 10.95 -16.05
CA LEU A 53 -7.14 10.58 -14.96
C LEU A 53 -8.59 10.96 -15.24
N ALA A 54 -8.83 12.18 -15.78
CA ALA A 54 -10.14 12.81 -15.83
C ALA A 54 -11.03 12.35 -16.98
N MET A 55 -10.50 11.84 -18.10
CA MET A 55 -11.31 11.64 -19.31
C MET A 55 -12.45 10.64 -19.09
N SER A 56 -12.22 9.55 -18.42
CA SER A 56 -13.24 8.55 -18.11
C SER A 56 -13.43 8.30 -16.63
N HIS A 57 -12.50 8.76 -15.77
CA HIS A 57 -12.39 8.40 -14.36
C HIS A 57 -12.29 6.87 -14.10
N ASP A 58 -11.98 6.06 -15.14
CA ASP A 58 -11.90 4.60 -15.01
C ASP A 58 -10.75 4.20 -14.09
N ILE A 59 -9.64 4.93 -14.10
CA ILE A 59 -8.50 4.69 -13.21
C ILE A 59 -8.94 4.86 -11.76
N THR A 60 -9.58 5.98 -11.41
CA THR A 60 -10.09 6.25 -10.06
C THR A 60 -11.07 5.18 -9.61
N ARG A 61 -12.07 4.85 -10.45
CA ARG A 61 -13.06 3.82 -10.11
C ARG A 61 -12.45 2.45 -9.87
N ARG A 62 -11.43 2.08 -10.65
CA ARG A 62 -10.75 0.80 -10.47
C ARG A 62 -9.86 0.77 -9.24
N LEU A 63 -9.22 1.87 -8.88
CA LEU A 63 -8.49 2.01 -7.62
C LEU A 63 -9.43 1.89 -6.41
N GLU A 64 -10.61 2.52 -6.46
CA GLU A 64 -11.65 2.35 -5.44
C GLU A 64 -12.12 0.89 -5.34
N TYR A 65 -12.33 0.21 -6.47
CA TYR A 65 -12.68 -1.20 -6.51
C TYR A 65 -11.62 -2.06 -5.81
N HIS A 66 -10.35 -1.83 -6.08
CA HIS A 66 -9.26 -2.53 -5.41
C HIS A 66 -9.21 -2.24 -3.91
N ALA A 67 -9.35 -0.98 -3.51
CA ALA A 67 -9.34 -0.58 -2.10
C ALA A 67 -10.53 -1.18 -1.33
N LYS A 68 -11.71 -1.26 -1.94
CA LYS A 68 -12.90 -1.92 -1.38
C LYS A 68 -12.71 -3.42 -1.23
N ASN A 69 -12.17 -4.09 -2.25
CA ASN A 69 -11.90 -5.52 -2.20
C ASN A 69 -10.82 -5.91 -1.18
N ALA A 70 -9.84 -5.03 -0.98
CA ALA A 70 -8.81 -5.20 0.04
C ALA A 70 -9.30 -4.84 1.47
N GLY A 71 -10.54 -4.40 1.62
CA GLY A 71 -11.10 -3.98 2.91
C GLY A 71 -10.56 -2.64 3.44
N ILE A 72 -9.78 -1.93 2.64
CA ILE A 72 -9.14 -0.65 2.99
C ILE A 72 -10.15 0.51 2.90
N LEU A 73 -11.08 0.45 1.96
CA LEU A 73 -12.14 1.44 1.75
C LEU A 73 -13.52 0.78 2.01
N ASP A 74 -14.45 1.52 2.59
CA ASP A 74 -15.83 1.03 2.74
C ASP A 74 -16.54 0.89 1.39
N GLN A 75 -17.45 -0.09 1.27
CA GLN A 75 -18.13 -0.39 0.00
C GLN A 75 -18.91 0.80 -0.57
N ASN A 76 -19.46 1.66 0.30
CA ASN A 76 -20.26 2.82 -0.09
C ASN A 76 -19.46 4.13 -0.14
N ASP A 77 -18.14 4.07 0.13
CA ASP A 77 -17.29 5.24 0.11
C ASP A 77 -16.61 5.41 -1.26
N SER A 78 -16.12 6.59 -1.56
CA SER A 78 -15.45 6.93 -2.83
C SER A 78 -14.39 8.00 -2.63
N PHE A 79 -13.39 8.01 -3.51
CA PHE A 79 -12.37 9.05 -3.54
C PHE A 79 -12.95 10.38 -4.03
N ARG A 80 -12.34 11.48 -3.62
CA ARG A 80 -12.66 12.81 -4.16
C ARG A 80 -11.86 13.05 -5.43
N ASP A 81 -12.43 12.78 -6.57
CA ASP A 81 -11.80 13.01 -7.86
C ASP A 81 -12.11 14.43 -8.36
N LEU A 82 -11.12 15.30 -8.38
CA LEU A 82 -11.15 16.66 -8.86
C LEU A 82 -10.32 16.84 -10.15
N SER A 83 -9.87 15.75 -10.77
CA SER A 83 -9.13 15.81 -12.04
C SER A 83 -9.97 16.43 -13.16
N VAL A 84 -9.33 17.23 -14.02
CA VAL A 84 -9.99 17.96 -15.11
C VAL A 84 -9.16 17.85 -16.37
N SER A 85 -9.80 17.41 -17.47
CA SER A 85 -9.15 17.29 -18.78
C SER A 85 -8.61 18.64 -19.29
N GLY A 86 -7.44 18.62 -19.92
CA GLY A 86 -6.83 19.80 -20.53
C GLY A 86 -6.10 20.72 -19.53
N THR A 87 -6.05 20.37 -18.25
CA THR A 87 -5.37 21.18 -17.24
C THR A 87 -3.85 20.96 -17.24
N MET A 88 -3.12 21.90 -16.68
CA MET A 88 -1.67 21.95 -16.63
C MET A 88 -1.19 22.11 -15.18
N LEU A 89 0.09 21.83 -14.95
CA LEU A 89 0.78 22.21 -13.71
C LEU A 89 1.07 23.70 -13.69
N SER A 90 1.56 24.26 -14.81
CA SER A 90 2.07 25.65 -14.87
C SER A 90 1.04 26.70 -15.22
N GLY A 91 -0.23 26.34 -15.39
CA GLY A 91 -1.28 27.28 -15.81
C GLY A 91 -2.40 26.59 -16.60
N GLY A 92 -2.82 27.20 -17.72
CA GLY A 92 -3.83 26.60 -18.60
C GLY A 92 -5.27 26.77 -18.13
N ILE A 93 -6.10 25.78 -18.39
CA ILE A 93 -7.53 25.78 -18.04
C ILE A 93 -7.72 25.73 -16.52
N SER A 94 -8.67 26.52 -16.02
CA SER A 94 -9.02 26.51 -14.59
C SER A 94 -10.18 25.53 -14.35
N PRO A 95 -10.12 24.73 -13.24
CA PRO A 95 -9.05 24.71 -12.23
C PRO A 95 -7.82 23.93 -12.74
N ASN A 96 -6.65 24.59 -12.80
CA ASN A 96 -5.39 23.87 -13.05
C ASN A 96 -5.02 22.96 -11.88
N ILE A 97 -4.02 22.08 -12.05
CA ILE A 97 -3.71 21.03 -11.07
C ILE A 97 -3.42 21.62 -9.67
N PRO A 98 -2.63 22.68 -9.50
CA PRO A 98 -2.50 23.32 -8.18
C PRO A 98 -3.81 23.86 -7.60
N THR A 99 -4.72 24.38 -8.45
CA THR A 99 -6.04 24.85 -8.00
C THR A 99 -6.95 23.68 -7.61
N GLN A 100 -6.88 22.53 -8.30
CA GLN A 100 -7.59 21.31 -7.90
C GLN A 100 -7.17 20.88 -6.47
N TYR A 101 -5.86 20.88 -6.19
CA TYR A 101 -5.36 20.63 -4.84
C TYR A 101 -5.92 21.63 -3.81
N GLN A 102 -5.86 22.93 -4.10
CA GLN A 102 -6.39 23.96 -3.21
C GLN A 102 -7.89 23.77 -2.95
N ASN A 103 -8.67 23.45 -3.99
CA ASN A 103 -10.09 23.15 -3.84
C ASN A 103 -10.32 21.91 -2.96
N GLY A 104 -9.46 20.89 -3.12
CA GLY A 104 -9.51 19.68 -2.32
C GLY A 104 -9.31 19.94 -0.82
N ILE A 105 -8.28 20.71 -0.45
CA ILE A 105 -8.02 21.02 0.97
C ILE A 105 -9.06 21.98 1.56
N ASN A 106 -9.62 22.89 0.76
CA ASN A 106 -10.70 23.78 1.19
C ASN A 106 -12.01 23.02 1.46
N ALA A 107 -12.23 21.91 0.77
CA ALA A 107 -13.42 21.07 0.93
C ALA A 107 -13.35 20.09 2.10
N GLY A 108 -12.17 19.86 2.69
CA GLY A 108 -12.00 18.98 3.83
C GLY A 108 -10.59 18.41 3.98
N THR A 109 -10.43 17.53 4.94
CA THR A 109 -9.14 16.89 5.23
C THR A 109 -8.65 16.08 4.02
N VAL A 110 -7.36 16.20 3.71
CA VAL A 110 -6.65 15.41 2.71
C VAL A 110 -5.48 14.71 3.41
N LYS A 111 -5.40 13.40 3.28
CA LYS A 111 -4.28 12.59 3.75
C LYS A 111 -3.51 11.94 2.60
N TYR A 112 -4.21 11.65 1.53
CA TYR A 112 -3.65 10.97 0.36
C TYR A 112 -3.95 11.79 -0.88
N VAL A 113 -2.95 11.99 -1.72
CA VAL A 113 -3.09 12.61 -3.04
C VAL A 113 -2.64 11.61 -4.09
N ILE A 114 -3.50 11.29 -5.04
CA ILE A 114 -3.17 10.52 -6.23
C ILE A 114 -3.18 11.49 -7.39
N MET A 115 -2.07 11.59 -8.14
CA MET A 115 -1.99 12.64 -9.15
C MET A 115 -1.20 12.24 -10.39
N ASP A 116 -1.58 12.86 -11.50
CA ASP A 116 -0.74 13.05 -12.67
C ASP A 116 -0.49 14.54 -12.91
N GLY A 117 0.25 14.88 -13.93
CA GLY A 117 0.40 16.28 -14.36
C GLY A 117 1.60 16.51 -15.26
N GLY A 118 1.50 17.54 -16.08
CA GLY A 118 2.56 17.98 -16.98
C GLY A 118 2.43 17.52 -18.43
N GLY A 119 1.52 16.60 -18.75
CA GLY A 119 1.29 16.17 -20.12
C GLY A 119 0.93 17.32 -21.03
N ASN A 120 -0.03 18.14 -20.64
CA ASN A 120 -0.46 19.32 -21.41
C ASN A 120 0.60 20.44 -21.42
N ASP A 121 1.41 20.57 -20.38
CA ASP A 121 2.55 21.50 -20.38
C ASP A 121 3.57 21.13 -21.47
N CYS A 122 3.77 19.82 -21.72
CA CYS A 122 4.67 19.32 -22.75
C CYS A 122 4.19 19.64 -24.16
N ILE A 123 2.87 19.80 -24.42
CA ILE A 123 2.35 20.22 -25.71
C ILE A 123 2.90 21.61 -26.08
N GLY A 124 2.96 22.51 -25.11
CA GLY A 124 3.47 23.87 -25.28
C GLY A 124 5.00 24.02 -25.12
N GLY A 125 5.72 22.93 -24.85
CA GLY A 125 7.17 22.98 -24.58
C GLY A 125 7.53 23.61 -23.22
N ASN A 126 6.58 23.73 -22.30
CA ASN A 126 6.74 24.45 -21.02
C ASN A 126 7.31 23.56 -19.89
N VAL A 127 8.24 22.67 -20.20
CA VAL A 127 8.77 21.66 -19.24
C VAL A 127 9.31 22.30 -17.97
N ASN A 128 10.14 23.34 -18.09
CA ASN A 128 10.73 23.99 -16.93
C ASN A 128 9.67 24.66 -16.03
N SER A 129 8.66 25.31 -16.62
CA SER A 129 7.55 25.92 -15.87
C SER A 129 6.71 24.85 -15.17
N ALA A 130 6.47 23.71 -15.81
CA ALA A 130 5.75 22.60 -15.22
C ALA A 130 6.49 21.97 -14.03
N VAL A 131 7.80 21.75 -14.15
CA VAL A 131 8.63 21.22 -13.06
C VAL A 131 8.69 22.22 -11.88
N ALA A 132 8.80 23.51 -12.16
CA ALA A 132 8.74 24.54 -11.12
C ALA A 132 7.38 24.59 -10.42
N ALA A 133 6.29 24.46 -11.18
CA ALA A 133 4.94 24.41 -10.61
C ALA A 133 4.70 23.14 -9.78
N ALA A 134 5.20 21.97 -10.23
CA ALA A 134 5.16 20.75 -9.45
C ALA A 134 5.90 20.91 -8.11
N ARG A 135 7.09 21.51 -8.13
CA ARG A 135 7.86 21.82 -6.91
C ARG A 135 7.07 22.70 -5.96
N SER A 136 6.50 23.80 -6.46
CA SER A 136 5.66 24.69 -5.66
C SER A 136 4.43 23.99 -5.08
N LEU A 137 3.82 23.07 -5.83
CA LEU A 137 2.70 22.26 -5.36
C LEU A 137 3.14 21.33 -4.21
N PHE A 138 4.29 20.68 -4.32
CA PHE A 138 4.86 19.84 -3.25
C PHE A 138 5.17 20.67 -2.00
N GLU A 139 5.70 21.88 -2.15
CA GLU A 139 5.90 22.81 -1.04
C GLU A 139 4.57 23.23 -0.37
N GLN A 140 3.49 23.36 -1.13
CA GLN A 140 2.16 23.61 -0.56
C GLN A 140 1.65 22.37 0.21
N MET A 141 1.83 21.16 -0.35
CA MET A 141 1.45 19.92 0.31
C MET A 141 2.22 19.70 1.61
N ALA A 142 3.51 20.06 1.64
CA ALA A 142 4.35 19.95 2.82
C ALA A 142 3.87 20.80 4.02
N ARG A 143 3.07 21.83 3.79
CA ARG A 143 2.45 22.65 4.85
C ARG A 143 1.32 21.92 5.57
N ASN A 144 0.77 20.90 4.94
CA ASN A 144 -0.25 20.03 5.51
C ASN A 144 0.41 18.72 5.96
N ASN A 145 0.76 18.63 7.25
CA ASN A 145 1.49 17.49 7.81
C ASN A 145 0.77 16.17 7.54
N GLY A 146 1.54 15.13 7.20
CA GLY A 146 1.07 13.76 7.05
C GLY A 146 0.39 13.45 5.72
N ILE A 147 0.52 14.31 4.69
CA ILE A 147 0.06 13.98 3.34
C ILE A 147 1.05 13.00 2.70
N LYS A 148 0.49 11.91 2.12
CA LYS A 148 1.19 11.02 1.21
C LYS A 148 0.77 11.32 -0.23
N VAL A 149 1.73 11.34 -1.15
CA VAL A 149 1.49 11.64 -2.58
C VAL A 149 1.88 10.44 -3.43
N PHE A 150 0.97 10.01 -4.32
CA PHE A 150 1.27 9.04 -5.35
C PHE A 150 1.21 9.74 -6.71
N TYR A 151 2.38 9.94 -7.32
CA TYR A 151 2.51 10.60 -8.61
C TYR A 151 2.70 9.55 -9.70
N LEU A 152 1.71 9.37 -10.56
CA LEU A 152 1.82 8.54 -11.75
C LEU A 152 2.29 9.38 -12.95
N PHE A 153 3.18 8.83 -13.75
CA PHE A 153 3.66 9.49 -14.94
C PHE A 153 3.34 8.66 -16.18
N TYR A 154 2.93 9.34 -17.24
CA TYR A 154 2.29 8.80 -18.43
C TYR A 154 3.08 7.69 -19.14
N PRO A 155 2.41 6.76 -19.85
CA PRO A 155 3.02 5.96 -20.90
C PRO A 155 3.53 6.86 -22.04
N ASP A 156 4.33 6.31 -22.94
CA ASP A 156 4.79 7.07 -24.08
C ASP A 156 3.62 7.36 -25.05
N PRO A 157 3.52 8.56 -25.62
CA PRO A 157 2.56 8.84 -26.67
C PRO A 157 2.90 8.07 -27.94
N VAL A 158 1.87 7.70 -28.72
CA VAL A 158 2.01 6.96 -29.97
C VAL A 158 1.38 7.71 -31.14
N GLY A 159 1.70 7.31 -32.37
CA GLY A 159 1.11 7.96 -33.56
C GLY A 159 1.59 9.37 -33.80
N GLY A 160 0.72 10.22 -34.39
CA GLY A 160 1.09 11.56 -34.87
C GLY A 160 1.54 12.52 -33.77
N LEU A 161 1.03 12.39 -32.56
CA LEU A 161 1.41 13.25 -31.41
C LEU A 161 2.72 12.85 -30.74
N ALA A 162 3.20 11.62 -30.98
CA ALA A 162 4.43 11.12 -30.35
C ALA A 162 5.64 12.01 -30.65
N GLY A 163 5.79 12.45 -31.90
CA GLY A 163 6.92 13.30 -32.32
C GLY A 163 6.96 14.65 -31.62
N MET A 164 5.80 15.18 -31.22
CA MET A 164 5.67 16.48 -30.55
C MET A 164 5.81 16.37 -29.04
N LEU A 165 5.19 15.37 -28.44
CA LEU A 165 5.09 15.22 -26.98
C LEU A 165 6.27 14.48 -26.35
N LYS A 166 6.69 13.38 -26.99
CA LYS A 166 7.71 12.47 -26.41
C LYS A 166 9.01 13.19 -26.05
N PRO A 167 9.61 14.05 -26.88
CA PRO A 167 10.86 14.73 -26.51
C PRO A 167 10.73 15.54 -25.20
N ASN A 168 9.60 16.22 -24.99
CA ASN A 168 9.35 17.01 -23.79
C ASN A 168 9.05 16.13 -22.58
N LEU A 169 8.29 15.05 -22.76
CA LEU A 169 8.04 14.07 -21.69
C LEU A 169 9.34 13.37 -21.26
N ASP A 170 10.23 13.02 -22.18
CA ASP A 170 11.52 12.40 -21.86
C ASP A 170 12.43 13.34 -21.07
N ILE A 171 12.35 14.66 -21.29
CA ILE A 171 13.07 15.67 -20.52
C ILE A 171 12.41 15.87 -19.13
N MET A 172 11.09 15.86 -19.07
CA MET A 172 10.33 16.15 -17.86
C MET A 172 10.34 14.98 -16.88
N ARG A 173 10.16 13.74 -17.36
CA ARG A 173 10.02 12.53 -16.54
C ARG A 173 11.11 12.39 -15.48
N PRO A 174 12.42 12.43 -15.80
CA PRO A 174 13.46 12.28 -14.79
C PRO A 174 13.45 13.44 -13.76
N GLN A 175 13.04 14.64 -14.16
CA GLN A 175 12.98 15.78 -13.24
C GLN A 175 11.83 15.64 -12.25
N ILE A 176 10.66 15.20 -12.71
CA ILE A 176 9.51 14.90 -11.82
C ILE A 176 9.83 13.70 -10.94
N GLN A 177 10.42 12.63 -11.51
CA GLN A 177 10.85 11.48 -10.73
C GLN A 177 11.81 11.90 -9.60
N GLN A 178 12.83 12.71 -9.90
CA GLN A 178 13.76 13.21 -8.90
C GLN A 178 13.08 14.07 -7.83
N LEU A 179 12.15 14.94 -8.23
CA LEU A 179 11.37 15.75 -7.29
C LEU A 179 10.59 14.86 -6.32
N VAL A 180 9.87 13.87 -6.84
CA VAL A 180 9.00 12.99 -6.07
C VAL A 180 9.82 12.07 -5.17
N THR A 181 10.84 11.39 -5.70
CA THR A 181 11.64 10.42 -4.93
C THR A 181 12.51 11.06 -3.85
N ASN A 182 12.84 12.33 -3.98
CA ASN A 182 13.58 13.08 -2.95
C ASN A 182 12.66 13.75 -1.93
N SER A 183 11.33 13.68 -2.11
CA SER A 183 10.38 14.29 -1.18
C SER A 183 10.17 13.40 0.04
N THR A 184 10.46 13.92 1.22
CA THR A 184 10.17 13.28 2.51
C THR A 184 8.99 13.94 3.23
N ASN A 185 8.63 15.15 2.84
CA ASN A 185 7.44 15.86 3.29
C ASN A 185 6.94 16.76 2.14
N PRO A 186 5.83 16.41 1.48
CA PRO A 186 5.02 15.21 1.70
C PRO A 186 5.82 13.93 1.39
N GLU A 187 5.50 12.83 2.06
CA GLU A 187 5.98 11.50 1.68
C GLU A 187 5.43 11.17 0.29
N ALA A 188 6.30 10.83 -0.67
CA ALA A 188 5.85 10.74 -2.05
C ALA A 188 6.44 9.54 -2.80
N TYR A 189 5.65 8.99 -3.72
CA TYR A 189 5.95 7.82 -4.52
C TYR A 189 5.74 8.12 -5.99
N PHE A 190 6.67 7.71 -6.83
CA PHE A 190 6.64 7.91 -8.28
C PHE A 190 6.43 6.59 -8.99
N LEU A 191 5.50 6.57 -9.94
CA LEU A 191 5.29 5.42 -10.83
C LEU A 191 5.38 5.85 -12.29
N ASP A 192 6.30 5.23 -13.04
CA ASP A 192 6.35 5.28 -14.49
C ASP A 192 5.41 4.24 -15.08
N LEU A 193 4.40 4.66 -15.81
CA LEU A 193 3.42 3.75 -16.40
C LEU A 193 3.87 3.07 -17.70
N ARG A 194 5.03 3.43 -18.28
CA ARG A 194 5.51 2.81 -19.51
C ARG A 194 5.57 1.28 -19.44
N PRO A 195 6.11 0.65 -18.38
CA PRO A 195 6.16 -0.81 -18.28
C PRO A 195 4.79 -1.47 -18.32
N ALA A 196 3.75 -0.85 -17.76
CA ALA A 196 2.39 -1.40 -17.76
C ALA A 196 1.75 -1.38 -19.17
N PHE A 197 2.25 -0.55 -20.08
CA PHE A 197 1.76 -0.41 -21.46
C PHE A 197 2.62 -1.15 -22.49
N GLU A 198 3.81 -1.61 -22.11
CA GLU A 198 4.74 -2.27 -23.02
C GLU A 198 4.12 -3.48 -23.71
N GLY A 199 4.28 -3.55 -25.05
CA GLY A 199 3.69 -4.59 -25.89
C GLY A 199 2.18 -4.42 -26.17
N ASN A 200 1.48 -3.48 -25.51
CA ASN A 200 0.02 -3.31 -25.62
C ASN A 200 -0.43 -1.91 -26.05
N TYR A 201 0.45 -1.03 -26.49
CA TYR A 201 0.10 0.35 -26.82
C TYR A 201 -1.07 0.47 -27.79
N SER A 202 -1.13 -0.38 -28.83
CA SER A 202 -2.21 -0.36 -29.81
C SER A 202 -3.59 -0.71 -29.24
N ARG A 203 -3.64 -1.37 -28.09
CA ARG A 203 -4.86 -1.78 -27.39
C ARG A 203 -5.18 -0.84 -26.24
N TYR A 204 -4.14 -0.32 -25.58
CA TYR A 204 -4.28 0.46 -24.36
C TYR A 204 -4.36 1.98 -24.60
N ILE A 205 -3.89 2.47 -25.75
CA ILE A 205 -3.97 3.90 -26.12
C ILE A 205 -5.01 4.07 -27.22
N MET A 206 -5.84 5.10 -27.06
CA MET A 206 -6.85 5.51 -28.05
C MET A 206 -6.21 5.96 -29.36
N SER A 207 -7.02 6.11 -30.40
CA SER A 207 -6.56 6.56 -31.71
C SER A 207 -5.95 7.98 -31.76
N ASP A 208 -6.17 8.77 -30.70
CA ASP A 208 -5.52 10.08 -30.53
C ASP A 208 -4.04 9.98 -30.12
N GLY A 209 -3.59 8.79 -29.70
CA GLY A 209 -2.21 8.49 -29.39
C GLY A 209 -1.75 8.89 -28.00
N ILE A 210 -2.63 9.36 -27.10
CA ILE A 210 -2.28 9.85 -25.77
C ILE A 210 -3.20 9.35 -24.65
N HIS A 211 -4.49 9.24 -24.90
CA HIS A 211 -5.43 8.85 -23.85
C HIS A 211 -5.59 7.33 -23.75
N PRO A 212 -5.77 6.79 -22.55
CA PRO A 212 -5.97 5.37 -22.39
C PRO A 212 -7.37 4.95 -22.82
N THR A 213 -7.49 3.77 -23.43
CA THR A 213 -8.76 3.06 -23.56
C THR A 213 -9.24 2.61 -22.19
N THR A 214 -10.47 2.06 -22.07
CA THR A 214 -10.91 1.42 -20.81
C THR A 214 -9.95 0.30 -20.37
N GLU A 215 -9.42 -0.49 -21.33
CA GLU A 215 -8.44 -1.52 -21.01
C GLU A 215 -7.10 -0.93 -20.55
N GLY A 216 -6.65 0.16 -21.18
CA GLY A 216 -5.46 0.90 -20.79
C GLY A 216 -5.61 1.55 -19.41
N SER A 217 -6.78 2.12 -19.12
CA SER A 217 -7.10 2.66 -17.79
C SER A 217 -7.09 1.57 -16.71
N ASN A 218 -7.62 0.38 -17.01
CA ASN A 218 -7.57 -0.76 -16.11
C ASN A 218 -6.14 -1.22 -15.86
N ALA A 219 -5.32 -1.35 -16.92
CA ALA A 219 -3.92 -1.73 -16.79
C ALA A 219 -3.11 -0.70 -15.98
N ALA A 220 -3.35 0.59 -16.20
CA ALA A 220 -2.75 1.66 -15.41
C ALA A 220 -3.14 1.54 -13.93
N ALA A 221 -4.44 1.41 -13.64
CA ALA A 221 -4.94 1.30 -12.27
C ALA A 221 -4.42 0.06 -11.55
N ASP A 222 -4.32 -1.08 -12.25
CA ASP A 222 -3.77 -2.31 -11.68
C ASP A 222 -2.28 -2.15 -11.33
N ALA A 223 -1.50 -1.49 -12.19
CA ALA A 223 -0.10 -1.17 -11.92
C ALA A 223 0.06 -0.17 -10.76
N ILE A 224 -0.78 0.88 -10.71
CA ILE A 224 -0.82 1.85 -9.62
C ILE A 224 -1.14 1.14 -8.30
N TRP A 225 -2.16 0.29 -8.29
CA TRP A 225 -2.57 -0.44 -7.10
C TRP A 225 -1.47 -1.38 -6.59
N ALA A 226 -0.84 -2.15 -7.49
CA ALA A 226 0.25 -3.06 -7.12
C ALA A 226 1.42 -2.29 -6.47
N GLU A 227 1.77 -1.12 -7.02
CA GLU A 227 2.82 -0.29 -6.45
C GLU A 227 2.40 0.35 -5.11
N MET A 228 1.14 0.82 -5.01
CA MET A 228 0.58 1.33 -3.74
C MET A 228 0.64 0.29 -2.62
N GLN A 229 0.33 -0.98 -2.93
CA GLN A 229 0.48 -2.07 -1.96
C GLN A 229 1.94 -2.31 -1.60
N ARG A 230 2.83 -2.34 -2.59
CA ARG A 230 4.26 -2.56 -2.39
C ARG A 230 4.92 -1.54 -1.47
N VAL A 231 4.47 -0.28 -1.55
CA VAL A 231 5.02 0.84 -0.75
C VAL A 231 4.20 1.17 0.49
N GLY A 232 3.11 0.46 0.76
CA GLY A 232 2.23 0.75 1.91
C GLY A 232 1.57 2.13 1.81
N PHE A 233 1.13 2.55 0.64
CA PHE A 233 0.65 3.92 0.43
C PHE A 233 -0.53 4.28 1.33
N PHE A 234 -1.53 3.39 1.42
CA PHE A 234 -2.70 3.56 2.29
C PHE A 234 -2.48 3.02 3.71
N GLU A 235 -1.37 2.40 3.97
CA GLU A 235 -1.02 2.08 5.33
C GLU A 235 -0.78 3.40 6.04
N THR A 236 -1.73 3.80 6.89
CA THR A 236 -1.39 4.66 8.03
C THR A 236 -0.15 3.99 8.62
N ALA A 237 0.94 4.75 8.84
CA ALA A 237 2.02 4.22 9.65
C ALA A 237 1.34 3.47 10.79
N GLN A 238 1.35 2.13 10.74
CA GLN A 238 0.89 1.38 11.88
C GLN A 238 1.78 1.91 12.98
N THR A 239 1.21 2.66 13.89
CA THR A 239 1.84 2.81 15.18
C THR A 239 1.90 1.39 15.66
N ILE A 240 3.07 0.75 15.49
CA ILE A 240 3.29 -0.60 15.99
C ILE A 240 2.91 -0.50 17.44
N ASN A 241 1.79 -1.10 17.81
CA ASN A 241 1.37 -1.15 19.20
C ASN A 241 2.18 -2.25 19.85
N TYR A 242 3.43 -1.90 20.16
CA TYR A 242 4.39 -2.85 20.73
C TYR A 242 3.78 -3.54 21.96
N GLY A 243 3.81 -4.86 21.95
CA GLY A 243 3.24 -5.68 23.00
C GLY A 243 1.81 -6.15 22.76
N ASP A 244 1.06 -5.58 21.83
CA ASP A 244 -0.28 -6.02 21.44
C ASP A 244 -0.16 -7.18 20.43
N CYS A 245 0.09 -8.37 20.95
CA CYS A 245 0.41 -9.55 20.16
C CYS A 245 -0.83 -10.19 19.50
N ASN A 246 -2.03 -9.90 19.99
CA ASN A 246 -3.30 -10.37 19.45
C ASN A 246 -4.03 -9.32 18.63
N ASN A 247 -3.49 -8.08 18.59
CA ASN A 247 -4.03 -6.94 17.85
C ASN A 247 -5.47 -6.55 18.27
N ASP A 248 -5.78 -6.65 19.59
CA ASP A 248 -7.08 -6.24 20.13
C ASP A 248 -7.09 -4.78 20.62
N GLY A 249 -5.95 -4.09 20.56
CA GLY A 249 -5.75 -2.69 20.96
C GLY A 249 -5.36 -2.51 22.42
N VAL A 250 -5.20 -3.59 23.19
CA VAL A 250 -4.82 -3.54 24.60
C VAL A 250 -3.61 -4.45 24.84
N VAL A 251 -2.63 -3.99 25.60
CA VAL A 251 -1.48 -4.84 25.98
C VAL A 251 -1.73 -5.41 27.39
N ASP A 252 -1.98 -6.72 27.47
CA ASP A 252 -2.36 -7.38 28.69
C ASP A 252 -1.74 -8.80 28.87
N ALA A 253 -2.30 -9.60 29.78
CA ALA A 253 -1.79 -10.93 30.09
C ALA A 253 -1.97 -11.93 28.93
N LEU A 254 -2.92 -11.70 28.02
CA LEU A 254 -3.14 -12.55 26.85
C LEU A 254 -1.98 -12.39 25.86
N ASP A 255 -1.51 -11.14 25.66
CA ASP A 255 -0.37 -10.84 24.79
C ASP A 255 0.92 -11.45 25.36
N LEU A 256 1.09 -11.36 26.69
CA LEU A 256 2.22 -12.00 27.36
C LEU A 256 2.22 -13.53 27.13
N PHE A 257 1.04 -14.16 27.14
CA PHE A 257 0.91 -15.58 26.85
C PHE A 257 1.30 -15.88 25.39
N ILE A 258 0.85 -15.07 24.44
CA ILE A 258 1.18 -15.21 23.02
C ILE A 258 2.67 -15.03 22.78
N LEU A 259 3.26 -13.97 23.33
CA LEU A 259 4.70 -13.72 23.23
C LEU A 259 5.52 -14.86 23.86
N LYS A 260 5.11 -15.36 25.03
CA LYS A 260 5.76 -16.51 25.67
C LYS A 260 5.71 -17.76 24.79
N LYS A 261 4.56 -18.06 24.18
CA LYS A 261 4.41 -19.17 23.23
C LYS A 261 5.36 -19.00 22.05
N HIS A 262 5.41 -17.80 21.48
CA HIS A 262 6.30 -17.48 20.35
C HIS A 262 7.77 -17.71 20.69
N VAL A 263 8.25 -17.21 21.82
CA VAL A 263 9.64 -17.39 22.27
C VAL A 263 10.00 -18.86 22.55
N MET A 264 9.01 -19.69 22.89
CA MET A 264 9.21 -21.12 23.17
C MET A 264 9.13 -22.02 21.93
N GLU A 265 8.66 -21.51 20.80
CA GLU A 265 8.51 -22.27 19.56
C GLU A 265 9.68 -21.98 18.60
N PRO A 266 10.65 -22.91 18.43
CA PRO A 266 11.77 -22.70 17.50
C PRO A 266 11.29 -22.51 16.08
N GLY A 267 11.78 -21.46 15.40
CA GLY A 267 11.46 -21.17 14.00
C GLY A 267 10.16 -20.38 13.78
N SER A 268 9.58 -19.81 14.84
CA SER A 268 8.51 -18.82 14.70
C SER A 268 8.99 -17.63 13.88
N ALA A 269 8.12 -17.14 12.99
CA ALA A 269 8.44 -15.98 12.14
C ALA A 269 8.59 -14.71 13.01
N TYR A 270 9.55 -13.85 12.64
CA TYR A 270 9.72 -12.55 13.29
C TYR A 270 8.42 -11.72 13.19
N ASN A 271 8.12 -10.99 14.26
CA ASN A 271 6.93 -10.15 14.35
C ASN A 271 7.25 -8.86 15.13
N ASP A 272 7.17 -7.72 14.47
CA ASP A 272 7.55 -6.42 15.01
C ASP A 272 6.82 -6.04 16.32
N TYR A 273 5.58 -6.49 16.52
CA TYR A 273 4.82 -6.23 17.77
C TYR A 273 5.44 -6.88 19.01
N MET A 274 6.24 -7.90 18.80
CA MET A 274 6.82 -8.74 19.85
C MET A 274 8.26 -8.35 20.23
N ASP A 275 8.94 -7.58 19.37
CA ASP A 275 10.29 -7.08 19.61
C ASP A 275 10.20 -5.75 20.39
N LEU A 276 10.20 -5.88 21.72
CA LEU A 276 9.89 -4.76 22.62
C LEU A 276 11.09 -3.88 22.96
N ASN A 277 12.30 -4.28 22.56
CA ASN A 277 13.53 -3.48 22.68
C ASN A 277 14.11 -3.06 21.32
N VAL A 278 13.48 -3.49 20.22
CA VAL A 278 13.86 -3.15 18.83
C VAL A 278 15.30 -3.55 18.50
N ASP A 279 15.70 -4.77 18.96
CA ASP A 279 17.02 -5.35 18.67
C ASP A 279 17.00 -6.34 17.49
N ASN A 280 15.83 -6.54 16.86
CA ASN A 280 15.51 -7.48 15.78
C ASN A 280 15.56 -8.96 16.23
N GLU A 281 15.48 -9.24 17.52
CA GLU A 281 15.35 -10.57 18.09
C GLU A 281 14.11 -10.62 19.00
N ILE A 282 13.34 -11.71 18.93
CA ILE A 282 12.24 -11.95 19.86
C ILE A 282 12.67 -13.05 20.83
N ASN A 283 12.92 -12.66 22.09
CA ASN A 283 13.53 -13.54 23.04
C ASN A 283 13.02 -13.30 24.50
N ALA A 284 13.73 -13.84 25.48
CA ALA A 284 13.35 -13.71 26.90
C ALA A 284 13.41 -12.26 27.41
N LEU A 285 14.16 -11.38 26.77
CA LEU A 285 14.24 -9.97 27.12
C LEU A 285 12.93 -9.26 26.86
N ASP A 286 12.30 -9.53 25.71
CA ASP A 286 10.98 -8.98 25.35
C ASP A 286 9.90 -9.45 26.34
N LEU A 287 9.96 -10.72 26.76
CA LEU A 287 9.08 -11.23 27.80
C LEU A 287 9.26 -10.48 29.14
N ALA A 288 10.50 -10.14 29.48
CA ALA A 288 10.77 -9.38 30.71
C ALA A 288 10.25 -7.94 30.59
N ILE A 289 10.42 -7.30 29.44
CA ILE A 289 9.93 -5.95 29.15
C ILE A 289 8.40 -5.93 29.20
N MET A 290 7.72 -6.89 28.54
CA MET A 290 6.26 -6.97 28.55
C MET A 290 5.72 -7.14 29.98
N LYS A 291 6.33 -8.00 30.79
CA LYS A 291 5.93 -8.14 32.22
C LYS A 291 6.06 -6.84 32.98
N GLN A 292 7.15 -6.08 32.76
CA GLN A 292 7.33 -4.78 33.42
C GLN A 292 6.27 -3.77 32.98
N TYR A 293 5.90 -3.78 31.72
CA TYR A 293 4.85 -2.91 31.19
C TYR A 293 3.48 -3.25 31.78
N ILE A 294 3.08 -4.52 31.79
CA ILE A 294 1.80 -4.98 32.37
C ILE A 294 1.73 -4.68 33.86
N LEU A 295 2.84 -4.82 34.57
CA LEU A 295 2.96 -4.50 36.01
C LEU A 295 3.08 -2.99 36.29
N LYS A 296 3.04 -2.15 35.24
CA LYS A 296 3.21 -0.68 35.33
C LYS A 296 4.51 -0.24 35.98
N ILE A 297 5.56 -1.05 35.86
CA ILE A 297 6.95 -0.71 36.28
C ILE A 297 7.55 0.23 35.20
N ILE A 298 7.26 -0.02 33.93
CA ILE A 298 7.50 0.87 32.81
C ILE A 298 6.16 1.26 32.17
N ASN A 299 6.10 2.44 31.54
CA ASN A 299 4.86 2.99 30.99
C ASN A 299 4.90 3.21 29.45
N VAL A 300 6.00 2.84 28.82
CA VAL A 300 6.20 3.09 27.36
C VAL A 300 6.80 1.83 26.74
N LEU A 301 6.30 1.47 25.56
CA LEU A 301 6.87 0.49 24.65
C LEU A 301 7.08 1.15 23.27
N PRO A 302 8.11 0.78 22.50
CA PRO A 302 9.19 -0.12 22.90
C PRO A 302 10.16 0.53 23.91
N LEU A 303 10.87 -0.28 24.64
CA LEU A 303 11.94 0.17 25.55
C LEU A 303 13.24 0.31 24.73
N ARG A 304 13.64 1.56 24.44
CA ARG A 304 14.87 1.88 23.69
C ARG A 304 15.98 2.34 24.62
#